data_d45c83cba84360288823d698b77365f7
#
_entry.id   d45c83cba84360288823d698b77365f7
#
_cell.length_a   1.000
_cell.length_b   1.000
_cell.length_c   1.000
_cell.angle_alpha   90.00
_cell.angle_beta   90.00
_cell.angle_gamma   90.00
#
_symmetry.space_group_name_H-M   'P 1'
#
loop_
_entity.id
_entity.type
_entity.pdbx_description
1 polymer ?
#
loop_
_entity_poly.entity_id
_entity_poly.type
_entity_poly.pdbx_seq_one_letter_code
_entity_poly.pdbx_strand_id
1 'polypeptide(L)'
;MGPPGKRDEDWFTRVYAADYGQVVKYGQRRLADMEAAAELAQEVFVIAWRRRREVPDRSLPWLYGVARRLLANEWRARRAAPNVLPITDAGLLQKPGSSGADATVGVADLRAALATLTDLDQEILRLVGWEELTVAEAAQVLGCTRTTAAVRLHRARRRLNDAMSYRPGSPAQQPVLASPRKAV
;
A
#
# COMPACT_ATOMS: atom_id res chain seq x y z
N MET A 1 17.22 26.98 -1.00
CA MET A 1 17.61 25.57 -0.85
C MET A 1 19.09 25.54 -0.54
N GLY A 2 19.47 25.34 0.73
CA GLY A 2 20.87 25.29 1.16
C GLY A 2 21.58 24.05 0.59
N PRO A 3 22.92 24.04 0.56
CA PRO A 3 23.66 22.85 0.12
C PRO A 3 23.26 21.65 0.99
N PRO A 4 23.10 20.46 0.41
CA PRO A 4 22.77 19.28 1.19
C PRO A 4 23.85 19.10 2.27
N GLY A 5 23.39 18.98 3.51
CA GLY A 5 24.31 18.73 4.63
C GLY A 5 25.17 17.49 4.37
N LYS A 6 26.29 17.39 5.07
CA LYS A 6 27.23 16.27 4.91
C LYS A 6 26.48 14.93 5.11
N ARG A 7 26.50 14.06 4.11
CA ARG A 7 25.84 12.74 4.12
C ARG A 7 26.84 11.68 4.63
N ASP A 8 27.23 11.82 5.88
CA ASP A 8 28.19 10.95 6.61
C ASP A 8 27.48 9.92 7.49
N GLU A 9 28.23 9.26 8.35
CA GLU A 9 27.72 8.25 9.29
C GLU A 9 26.73 8.85 10.29
N ASP A 10 26.98 10.07 10.77
CA ASP A 10 26.05 10.74 11.70
C ASP A 10 24.71 11.04 11.04
N TRP A 11 24.74 11.48 9.78
CA TRP A 11 23.52 11.65 9.01
C TRP A 11 22.77 10.32 8.86
N PHE A 12 23.49 9.24 8.50
CA PHE A 12 22.87 7.92 8.32
C PHE A 12 22.27 7.40 9.62
N THR A 13 22.98 7.54 10.73
CA THR A 13 22.49 7.14 12.06
C THR A 13 21.18 7.85 12.42
N ARG A 14 21.07 9.15 12.14
CA ARG A 14 19.83 9.91 12.36
C ARG A 14 18.67 9.41 11.48
N VAL A 15 18.92 9.21 10.19
CA VAL A 15 17.88 8.72 9.26
C VAL A 15 17.45 7.30 9.64
N TYR A 16 18.40 6.44 9.98
CA TYR A 16 18.11 5.08 10.43
C TYR A 16 17.24 5.08 11.70
N ALA A 17 17.65 5.84 12.71
CA ALA A 17 16.91 5.93 13.96
C ALA A 17 15.47 6.49 13.78
N ALA A 18 15.31 7.47 12.87
CA ALA A 18 14.02 8.10 12.62
C ALA A 18 13.07 7.23 11.78
N ASP A 19 13.60 6.59 10.73
CA ASP A 19 12.77 6.04 9.66
C ASP A 19 12.71 4.51 9.63
N TYR A 20 13.64 3.78 10.30
CA TYR A 20 13.69 2.31 10.24
C TYR A 20 12.38 1.66 10.63
N GLY A 21 11.81 2.06 11.77
CA GLY A 21 10.54 1.51 12.24
C GLY A 21 9.36 1.76 11.27
N GLN A 22 9.40 2.89 10.55
CA GLN A 22 8.37 3.20 9.56
C GLN A 22 8.52 2.33 8.31
N VAL A 23 9.75 2.06 7.86
CA VAL A 23 10.02 1.17 6.73
C VAL A 23 9.65 -0.28 7.07
N VAL A 24 9.93 -0.75 8.31
CA VAL A 24 9.47 -2.07 8.78
C VAL A 24 7.95 -2.16 8.76
N LYS A 25 7.24 -1.17 9.31
CA LYS A 25 5.77 -1.12 9.29
C LYS A 25 5.22 -1.12 7.85
N TYR A 26 5.88 -0.39 6.94
CA TYR A 26 5.55 -0.39 5.52
C TYR A 26 5.64 -1.80 4.92
N GLY A 27 6.75 -2.50 5.18
CA GLY A 27 6.99 -3.89 4.76
C GLY A 27 5.96 -4.85 5.35
N GLN A 28 5.74 -4.77 6.67
CA GLN A 28 4.80 -5.64 7.39
C GLN A 28 3.38 -5.55 6.83
N ARG A 29 2.90 -4.35 6.48
CA ARG A 29 1.57 -4.17 5.88
C ARG A 29 1.42 -4.80 4.49
N ARG A 30 2.53 -5.13 3.82
CA ARG A 30 2.55 -5.68 2.46
C ARG A 30 2.95 -7.15 2.40
N LEU A 31 3.79 -7.59 3.33
CA LEU A 31 4.30 -8.96 3.39
C LEU A 31 3.54 -9.81 4.42
N ALA A 32 2.89 -9.19 5.40
CA ALA A 32 2.26 -9.84 6.55
C ALA A 32 3.22 -10.75 7.37
N ASP A 33 4.51 -10.54 7.18
CA ASP A 33 5.61 -11.27 7.81
C ASP A 33 6.59 -10.25 8.40
N MET A 34 6.89 -10.38 9.68
CA MET A 34 7.75 -9.43 10.40
C MET A 34 9.22 -9.63 10.04
N GLU A 35 9.66 -10.86 9.84
CA GLU A 35 11.04 -11.17 9.48
C GLU A 35 11.36 -10.66 8.07
N ALA A 36 10.52 -11.00 7.10
CA ALA A 36 10.63 -10.47 5.75
C ALA A 36 10.53 -8.93 5.68
N ALA A 37 9.71 -8.32 6.54
CA ALA A 37 9.63 -6.86 6.62
C ALA A 37 10.92 -6.23 7.19
N ALA A 38 11.55 -6.89 8.16
CA ALA A 38 12.83 -6.43 8.72
C ALA A 38 13.97 -6.61 7.69
N GLU A 39 14.00 -7.71 6.95
CA GLU A 39 14.96 -7.94 5.86
C GLU A 39 14.80 -6.87 4.76
N LEU A 40 13.57 -6.61 4.32
CA LEU A 40 13.28 -5.53 3.37
C LEU A 40 13.81 -4.18 3.87
N ALA A 41 13.58 -3.85 5.15
CA ALA A 41 14.05 -2.61 5.73
C ALA A 41 15.58 -2.53 5.72
N GLN A 42 16.27 -3.60 6.08
CA GLN A 42 17.74 -3.66 6.03
C GLN A 42 18.25 -3.39 4.61
N GLU A 43 17.68 -4.04 3.60
CA GLU A 43 18.07 -3.85 2.20
C GLU A 43 17.83 -2.40 1.73
N VAL A 44 16.69 -1.81 2.12
CA VAL A 44 16.38 -0.40 1.85
C VAL A 44 17.45 0.52 2.42
N PHE A 45 17.88 0.29 3.68
CA PHE A 45 18.89 1.13 4.31
C PHE A 45 20.31 0.90 3.77
N VAL A 46 20.64 -0.31 3.32
CA VAL A 46 21.88 -0.57 2.56
C VAL A 46 21.90 0.25 1.26
N ILE A 47 20.79 0.30 0.54
CA ILE A 47 20.65 1.12 -0.66
C ILE A 47 20.72 2.60 -0.31
N ALA A 48 20.08 3.03 0.77
CA ALA A 48 20.13 4.41 1.25
C ALA A 48 21.56 4.86 1.59
N TRP A 49 22.34 4.02 2.23
CA TRP A 49 23.76 4.29 2.48
C TRP A 49 24.58 4.40 1.19
N ARG A 50 24.42 3.46 0.28
CA ARG A 50 25.13 3.46 -1.02
C ARG A 50 24.79 4.69 -1.85
N ARG A 51 23.52 5.12 -1.82
CA ARG A 51 22.99 6.24 -2.60
C ARG A 51 22.71 7.49 -1.77
N ARG A 52 23.41 7.65 -0.63
CA ARG A 52 23.12 8.67 0.38
C ARG A 52 23.08 10.11 -0.15
N ARG A 53 23.82 10.40 -1.23
CA ARG A 53 23.82 11.72 -1.88
C ARG A 53 22.51 12.03 -2.62
N GLU A 54 21.75 11.01 -2.97
CA GLU A 54 20.49 11.12 -3.69
C GLU A 54 19.27 11.18 -2.75
N VAL A 55 19.47 10.80 -1.47
CA VAL A 55 18.38 10.80 -0.49
C VAL A 55 18.00 12.24 -0.16
N PRO A 56 16.73 12.66 -0.34
CA PRO A 56 16.28 14.00 0.05
C PRO A 56 16.38 14.24 1.57
N ASP A 57 16.26 15.49 2.02
CA ASP A 57 16.23 15.79 3.45
C ASP A 57 15.02 15.13 4.14
N ARG A 58 13.87 15.11 3.48
CA ARG A 58 12.75 14.26 3.87
C ARG A 58 12.94 12.87 3.23
N SER A 59 13.60 11.98 3.97
CA SER A 59 14.06 10.66 3.50
C SER A 59 12.92 9.66 3.28
N LEU A 60 11.89 9.70 4.10
CA LEU A 60 10.88 8.64 4.19
C LEU A 60 10.15 8.32 2.87
N PRO A 61 9.66 9.29 2.07
CA PRO A 61 9.06 8.98 0.77
C PRO A 61 10.02 8.32 -0.21
N TRP A 62 11.31 8.70 -0.16
CA TRP A 62 12.34 8.08 -0.99
C TRP A 62 12.61 6.63 -0.57
N LEU A 63 12.70 6.37 0.75
CA LEU A 63 12.86 5.03 1.32
C LEU A 63 11.69 4.11 0.93
N TYR A 64 10.45 4.59 1.02
CA TYR A 64 9.29 3.85 0.55
C TYR A 64 9.32 3.57 -0.96
N GLY A 65 9.84 4.52 -1.76
CA GLY A 65 10.04 4.32 -3.19
C GLY A 65 11.07 3.22 -3.49
N VAL A 66 12.11 3.07 -2.65
CA VAL A 66 13.07 1.97 -2.73
C VAL A 66 12.40 0.66 -2.31
N ALA A 67 11.75 0.62 -1.16
CA ALA A 67 11.04 -0.56 -0.65
C ALA A 67 10.02 -1.09 -1.67
N ARG A 68 9.23 -0.21 -2.28
CA ARG A 68 8.25 -0.58 -3.31
C ARG A 68 8.91 -1.24 -4.53
N ARG A 69 10.06 -0.73 -4.97
CA ARG A 69 10.80 -1.31 -6.10
C ARG A 69 11.36 -2.69 -5.78
N LEU A 70 11.90 -2.88 -4.57
CA LEU A 70 12.39 -4.18 -4.11
C LEU A 70 11.25 -5.20 -4.10
N LEU A 71 10.12 -4.88 -3.48
CA LEU A 71 8.94 -5.75 -3.47
C LEU A 71 8.44 -6.08 -4.89
N ALA A 72 8.37 -5.09 -5.78
CA ALA A 72 7.95 -5.32 -7.16
C ALA A 72 8.91 -6.23 -7.94
N ASN A 73 10.22 -6.18 -7.65
CA ASN A 73 11.21 -7.06 -8.23
C ASN A 73 11.06 -8.48 -7.71
N GLU A 74 10.89 -8.66 -6.41
CA GLU A 74 10.71 -9.95 -5.76
C GLU A 74 9.44 -10.66 -6.29
N TRP A 75 8.31 -9.96 -6.36
CA TRP A 75 7.07 -10.53 -6.91
C TRP A 75 7.21 -10.90 -8.39
N ARG A 76 7.94 -10.11 -9.19
CA ARG A 76 8.23 -10.47 -10.58
C ARG A 76 9.11 -11.71 -10.69
N ALA A 77 10.15 -11.81 -9.85
CA ALA A 77 11.03 -12.98 -9.80
C ALA A 77 10.26 -14.24 -9.40
N ARG A 78 9.39 -14.17 -8.38
CA ARG A 78 8.52 -15.29 -7.97
C ARG A 78 7.56 -15.73 -9.06
N ARG A 79 6.99 -14.80 -9.83
CA ARG A 79 6.09 -15.12 -10.96
C ARG A 79 6.84 -15.71 -12.16
N ALA A 80 8.12 -15.41 -12.33
CA ALA A 80 8.95 -15.90 -13.45
C ALA A 80 9.60 -17.25 -13.15
N ALA A 81 9.67 -17.71 -11.90
CA ALA A 81 10.25 -18.99 -11.52
C ALA A 81 9.27 -20.14 -11.83
N PRO A 82 9.56 -21.04 -12.80
CA PRO A 82 8.73 -22.20 -13.04
C PRO A 82 8.93 -23.20 -11.89
N ASN A 83 7.86 -23.61 -11.23
CA ASN A 83 7.83 -24.65 -10.19
C ASN A 83 8.30 -24.24 -8.77
N VAL A 84 7.66 -23.24 -8.19
CA VAL A 84 7.35 -23.29 -6.75
C VAL A 84 5.84 -23.30 -6.66
N LEU A 85 5.28 -24.31 -5.95
CA LEU A 85 3.86 -24.44 -5.68
C LEU A 85 3.24 -23.05 -5.48
N PRO A 86 2.05 -22.75 -6.03
CA PRO A 86 1.43 -21.47 -5.83
C PRO A 86 1.24 -21.27 -4.33
N ILE A 87 2.19 -20.60 -3.71
CA ILE A 87 1.88 -19.87 -2.49
C ILE A 87 0.88 -18.84 -3.02
N THR A 88 -0.37 -19.17 -2.79
CA THR A 88 -1.56 -18.41 -3.12
C THR A 88 -1.23 -16.92 -3.15
N ASP A 89 -1.74 -16.17 -4.13
CA ASP A 89 -1.77 -14.68 -4.18
C ASP A 89 -2.27 -14.01 -2.88
N ALA A 90 -2.43 -14.76 -1.84
CA ALA A 90 -2.72 -14.39 -0.46
C ALA A 90 -1.64 -13.50 0.18
N GLY A 91 -0.44 -13.39 -0.38
CA GLY A 91 0.61 -12.48 0.12
C GLY A 91 0.26 -11.00 -0.05
N LEU A 92 -0.59 -10.65 -1.01
CA LEU A 92 -1.14 -9.29 -1.13
C LEU A 92 -2.30 -9.04 -0.15
N LEU A 93 -2.89 -10.09 0.40
CA LEU A 93 -4.09 -10.07 1.23
C LEU A 93 -3.93 -10.76 2.58
N GLN A 94 -2.71 -11.25 2.92
CA GLN A 94 -2.55 -11.88 4.21
C GLN A 94 -2.76 -10.87 5.32
N LYS A 95 -3.69 -11.24 6.19
CA LYS A 95 -4.03 -10.63 7.46
C LYS A 95 -2.81 -9.95 8.07
N PRO A 96 -2.89 -8.67 8.45
CA PRO A 96 -2.06 -8.21 9.55
C PRO A 96 -2.30 -9.16 10.70
N GLY A 97 -1.22 -9.71 11.26
CA GLY A 97 -1.32 -10.63 12.39
C GLY A 97 -2.33 -10.09 13.38
N SER A 98 -3.29 -10.91 13.73
CA SER A 98 -4.28 -10.68 14.76
C SER A 98 -3.56 -10.58 16.10
N SER A 99 -3.08 -9.39 16.41
CA SER A 99 -2.76 -9.01 17.77
C SER A 99 -3.87 -8.06 18.21
N GLY A 100 -4.81 -8.59 18.96
CA GLY A 100 -5.92 -7.82 19.51
C GLY A 100 -7.28 -8.26 18.93
N ALA A 101 -8.00 -9.07 19.69
CA ALA A 101 -9.40 -9.38 19.52
C ALA A 101 -10.22 -8.10 19.75
N ASP A 102 -10.44 -7.33 18.69
CA ASP A 102 -11.51 -6.33 18.52
C ASP A 102 -11.42 -5.71 17.12
N ALA A 103 -11.21 -6.53 16.11
CA ALA A 103 -11.44 -6.09 14.73
C ALA A 103 -12.97 -6.03 14.55
N THR A 104 -13.55 -4.89 14.88
CA THR A 104 -14.94 -4.58 14.58
C THR A 104 -15.27 -4.96 13.13
N VAL A 105 -16.50 -5.41 12.88
CA VAL A 105 -17.05 -5.80 11.59
C VAL A 105 -16.59 -4.88 10.44
N GLY A 106 -16.44 -3.57 10.69
CA GLY A 106 -15.97 -2.59 9.72
C GLY A 106 -14.52 -2.75 9.23
N VAL A 107 -13.61 -3.38 9.99
CA VAL A 107 -12.23 -3.62 9.54
C VAL A 107 -12.17 -4.78 8.55
N ALA A 108 -12.98 -5.82 8.76
CA ALA A 108 -13.08 -6.94 7.84
C ALA A 108 -13.70 -6.49 6.51
N ASP A 109 -14.75 -5.68 6.58
CA ASP A 109 -15.42 -5.10 5.40
C ASP A 109 -14.46 -4.19 4.61
N LEU A 110 -13.69 -3.34 5.30
CA LEU A 110 -12.68 -2.49 4.66
C LEU A 110 -11.60 -3.32 3.95
N ARG A 111 -11.13 -4.40 4.56
CA ARG A 111 -10.14 -5.30 3.93
C ARG A 111 -10.70 -5.97 2.69
N ALA A 112 -11.93 -6.48 2.78
CA ALA A 112 -12.61 -7.10 1.66
C ALA A 112 -12.81 -6.09 0.52
N ALA A 113 -13.25 -4.87 0.82
CA ALA A 113 -13.41 -3.81 -0.16
C ALA A 113 -12.07 -3.41 -0.82
N LEU A 114 -11.00 -3.27 -0.02
CA LEU A 114 -9.66 -2.99 -0.54
C LEU A 114 -9.18 -4.10 -1.49
N ALA A 115 -9.47 -5.36 -1.18
CA ALA A 115 -9.08 -6.50 -1.98
C ALA A 115 -9.68 -6.51 -3.40
N THR A 116 -10.80 -5.82 -3.61
CA THR A 116 -11.42 -5.68 -4.94
C THR A 116 -10.76 -4.63 -5.83
N LEU A 117 -9.89 -3.78 -5.26
CA LEU A 117 -9.22 -2.71 -5.99
C LEU A 117 -7.95 -3.22 -6.69
N THR A 118 -7.50 -2.48 -7.72
CA THR A 118 -6.20 -2.77 -8.34
C THR A 118 -5.05 -2.51 -7.35
N ASP A 119 -3.91 -3.18 -7.52
CA ASP A 119 -2.71 -3.02 -6.69
C ASP A 119 -2.28 -1.55 -6.56
N LEU A 120 -2.36 -0.79 -7.67
CA LEU A 120 -1.99 0.62 -7.68
C LEU A 120 -3.00 1.51 -6.94
N ASP A 121 -4.29 1.16 -6.95
CA ASP A 121 -5.31 1.87 -6.20
C ASP A 121 -5.18 1.56 -4.70
N GLN A 122 -4.92 0.30 -4.35
CA GLN A 122 -4.61 -0.09 -2.97
C GLN A 122 -3.36 0.65 -2.46
N GLU A 123 -2.30 0.67 -3.28
CA GLU A 123 -1.04 1.28 -2.88
C GLU A 123 -1.19 2.78 -2.60
N ILE A 124 -1.85 3.54 -3.48
CA ILE A 124 -2.02 4.97 -3.24
C ILE A 124 -2.89 5.27 -2.02
N LEU A 125 -3.92 4.43 -1.76
CA LEU A 125 -4.74 4.56 -0.56
C LEU A 125 -3.92 4.27 0.70
N ARG A 126 -3.05 3.25 0.69
CA ARG A 126 -2.15 2.93 1.80
C ARG A 126 -1.14 4.04 2.05
N LEU A 127 -0.49 4.55 0.99
CA LEU A 127 0.50 5.63 1.12
C LEU A 127 -0.09 6.89 1.76
N VAL A 128 -1.32 7.25 1.40
CA VAL A 128 -1.97 8.46 1.96
C VAL A 128 -2.66 8.19 3.29
N GLY A 129 -3.30 7.03 3.46
CA GLY A 129 -4.11 6.70 4.63
C GLY A 129 -3.33 6.12 5.81
N TRP A 130 -2.32 5.29 5.58
CA TRP A 130 -1.53 4.65 6.64
C TRP A 130 -0.11 5.20 6.78
N GLU A 131 0.52 5.56 5.66
CA GLU A 131 1.86 6.16 5.69
C GLU A 131 1.80 7.68 5.84
N GLU A 132 0.61 8.26 5.89
CA GLU A 132 0.35 9.70 6.09
C GLU A 132 1.10 10.61 5.09
N LEU A 133 1.36 10.09 3.89
CA LEU A 133 2.03 10.87 2.87
C LEU A 133 1.09 11.86 2.21
N THR A 134 1.62 13.03 1.91
CA THR A 134 0.96 13.97 0.99
C THR A 134 0.84 13.36 -0.42
N VAL A 135 -0.09 13.86 -1.23
CA VAL A 135 -0.24 13.40 -2.63
C VAL A 135 1.05 13.60 -3.44
N ALA A 136 1.83 14.63 -3.15
CA ALA A 136 3.10 14.88 -3.82
C ALA A 136 4.14 13.80 -3.47
N GLU A 137 4.21 13.40 -2.20
CA GLU A 137 5.10 12.34 -1.73
C GLU A 137 4.67 10.97 -2.22
N ALA A 138 3.38 10.67 -2.20
CA ALA A 138 2.84 9.45 -2.78
C ALA A 138 3.16 9.36 -4.28
N ALA A 139 3.13 10.49 -5.01
CA ALA A 139 3.55 10.55 -6.41
C ALA A 139 5.03 10.19 -6.59
N GLN A 140 5.92 10.65 -5.69
CA GLN A 140 7.34 10.27 -5.69
C GLN A 140 7.52 8.76 -5.48
N VAL A 141 6.82 8.17 -4.49
CA VAL A 141 6.86 6.73 -4.23
C VAL A 141 6.39 5.93 -5.44
N LEU A 142 5.32 6.39 -6.09
CA LEU A 142 4.72 5.72 -7.25
C LEU A 142 5.49 5.97 -8.56
N GLY A 143 6.44 6.91 -8.59
CA GLY A 143 7.16 7.29 -9.79
C GLY A 143 6.27 7.96 -10.85
N CYS A 144 5.32 8.78 -10.43
CA CYS A 144 4.39 9.47 -11.32
C CYS A 144 4.27 10.97 -10.98
N THR A 145 3.55 11.73 -11.81
CA THR A 145 3.31 13.14 -11.51
C THR A 145 2.30 13.32 -10.37
N ARG A 146 2.37 14.45 -9.67
CA ARG A 146 1.39 14.82 -8.64
C ARG A 146 -0.05 14.79 -9.16
N THR A 147 -0.27 15.28 -10.39
CA THR A 147 -1.60 15.27 -11.02
C THR A 147 -2.10 13.85 -11.25
N THR A 148 -1.24 12.95 -11.75
CA THR A 148 -1.57 11.52 -11.93
C THR A 148 -1.92 10.87 -10.59
N ALA A 149 -1.14 11.12 -9.54
CA ALA A 149 -1.40 10.61 -8.21
C ALA A 149 -2.74 11.14 -7.64
N ALA A 150 -3.03 12.44 -7.80
CA ALA A 150 -4.28 13.04 -7.35
C ALA A 150 -5.51 12.42 -8.03
N VAL A 151 -5.47 12.25 -9.35
CA VAL A 151 -6.56 11.62 -10.11
C VAL A 151 -6.72 10.16 -9.69
N ARG A 152 -5.61 9.42 -9.52
CA ARG A 152 -5.65 8.03 -9.06
C ARG A 152 -6.25 7.93 -7.67
N LEU A 153 -5.81 8.76 -6.72
CA LEU A 153 -6.34 8.78 -5.36
C LEU A 153 -7.85 9.04 -5.34
N HIS A 154 -8.30 10.03 -6.15
CA HIS A 154 -9.73 10.33 -6.26
C HIS A 154 -10.53 9.11 -6.77
N ARG A 155 -10.05 8.46 -7.84
CA ARG A 155 -10.70 7.26 -8.40
C ARG A 155 -10.65 6.08 -7.43
N ALA A 156 -9.53 5.87 -6.76
CA ALA A 156 -9.37 4.80 -5.78
C ALA A 156 -10.32 4.97 -4.58
N ARG A 157 -10.46 6.20 -4.07
CA ARG A 157 -11.42 6.51 -2.99
C ARG A 157 -12.86 6.24 -3.42
N ARG A 158 -13.23 6.63 -4.63
CA ARG A 158 -14.57 6.37 -5.17
C ARG A 158 -14.83 4.87 -5.25
N ARG A 159 -13.92 4.09 -5.87
CA ARG A 159 -14.05 2.63 -5.98
C ARG A 159 -14.12 1.95 -4.60
N LEU A 160 -13.32 2.40 -3.65
CA LEU A 160 -13.37 1.89 -2.28
C LEU A 160 -14.75 2.16 -1.64
N ASN A 161 -15.26 3.38 -1.79
CA ASN A 161 -16.58 3.74 -1.27
C ASN A 161 -17.69 2.91 -1.93
N ASP A 162 -17.64 2.71 -3.25
CA ASP A 162 -18.58 1.88 -3.97
C ASP A 162 -18.52 0.41 -3.49
N ALA A 163 -17.31 -0.13 -3.28
CA ALA A 163 -17.11 -1.49 -2.77
C ALA A 163 -17.61 -1.66 -1.33
N MET A 164 -17.43 -0.66 -0.46
CA MET A 164 -17.94 -0.67 0.91
C MET A 164 -19.45 -0.50 0.98
N SER A 165 -20.04 0.22 0.04
CA SER A 165 -21.49 0.42 -0.05
C SER A 165 -22.21 -0.81 -0.59
N TYR A 166 -21.52 -1.69 -1.32
CA TYR A 166 -22.06 -2.94 -1.82
C TYR A 166 -22.10 -3.97 -0.67
N ARG A 167 -23.21 -4.01 0.07
CA ARG A 167 -23.51 -5.12 1.00
C ARG A 167 -24.17 -6.25 0.20
N PRO A 168 -23.55 -7.42 0.03
CA PRO A 168 -24.26 -8.59 -0.48
C PRO A 168 -25.27 -9.02 0.61
N GLY A 169 -26.54 -8.69 0.40
CA GLY A 169 -27.62 -9.06 1.32
C GLY A 169 -28.61 -7.96 1.69
N SER A 170 -28.44 -6.72 1.24
CA SER A 170 -29.52 -5.75 1.28
C SER A 170 -30.49 -6.06 0.13
N PRO A 171 -31.79 -6.29 0.36
CA PRO A 171 -32.75 -6.51 -0.71
C PRO A 171 -32.90 -5.20 -1.49
N ALA A 172 -32.00 -4.98 -2.43
CA ALA A 172 -32.15 -3.91 -3.41
C ALA A 172 -33.34 -4.25 -4.29
N GLN A 173 -34.42 -3.54 -4.03
CA GLN A 173 -35.49 -3.20 -4.97
C GLN A 173 -35.62 -4.14 -6.17
N GLN A 174 -36.34 -5.21 -5.99
CA GLN A 174 -36.95 -5.92 -7.12
C GLN A 174 -37.79 -4.88 -7.88
N PRO A 175 -37.60 -4.73 -9.20
CA PRO A 175 -38.53 -3.93 -9.99
C PRO A 175 -39.91 -4.57 -9.84
N VAL A 176 -40.85 -3.78 -9.31
CA VAL A 176 -42.27 -4.17 -9.20
C VAL A 176 -42.72 -4.43 -10.63
N LEU A 177 -42.80 -5.72 -10.97
CA LEU A 177 -43.44 -6.15 -12.21
C LEU A 177 -44.90 -5.67 -12.15
N ALA A 178 -45.20 -4.67 -12.95
CA ALA A 178 -46.54 -4.16 -13.13
C ALA A 178 -47.45 -5.31 -13.54
N SER A 179 -48.42 -5.63 -12.70
CA SER A 179 -49.49 -6.61 -13.03
C SER A 179 -50.23 -6.20 -14.29
N PRO A 180 -50.50 -7.12 -15.21
CA PRO A 180 -51.29 -6.80 -16.39
C PRO A 180 -52.74 -6.50 -15.97
N ARG A 181 -53.25 -5.31 -16.34
CA ARG A 181 -54.64 -4.95 -16.22
C ARG A 181 -55.48 -5.98 -17.00
N LYS A 182 -56.36 -6.68 -16.31
CA LYS A 182 -57.42 -7.44 -16.93
C LYS A 182 -58.34 -6.45 -17.65
N ALA A 183 -58.47 -6.60 -18.97
CA ALA A 183 -59.58 -6.02 -19.74
C ALA A 183 -60.82 -6.87 -19.52
N VAL A 184 -61.93 -6.21 -19.21
CA VAL A 184 -63.30 -6.72 -19.38
C VAL A 184 -63.87 -6.02 -20.58
#